data_920f735494133cf7c1d85cb85642bff0
#
_entry.id   920f735494133cf7c1d85cb85642bff0
#
_cell.length_a   1.000
_cell.length_b   1.000
_cell.length_c   1.000
_cell.angle_alpha   90.00
_cell.angle_beta   90.00
_cell.angle_gamma   90.00
#
_symmetry.space_group_name_H-M   'P 1'
#
loop_
_entity.id
_entity.type
_entity.pdbx_description
1 polymer ?
#
loop_
_entity_poly.entity_id
_entity_poly.type
_entity_poly.pdbx_seq_one_letter_code
_entity_poly.pdbx_strand_id
1 'polypeptide(L)'
;SGGDGGGDPQPGDAPNDGNGGVDYSGTNVQELGVDEPDLVKTDGERILAFGRGKLHFVDASGASPALRGSLDLGADTWDAQMFMHEDRALLLLRTWPTYAGDGVPAPAGQLDAQKWFGQDYWSSILRLVEVDLTDPDNLKVVSNLYITGDLVSARMIDGVSRVVVRSAPSGLVWKDPSELFDYAAYEAEVGVGNWDEVVYQKHWDIALQKSKVYNKAIIDASKVENWLPRYVHEDLSGGPAKYSTGMLLDCETVMHAGVYSGLSMLSVLTVDLNASLGLGKGVGLFSEGETVYASKDNLYVATTPWNPANADPNANPEQQGRTTYVHKFDIKSRDQAKYVASGAVRGALLSQWAMSEYQGDLRVASTDTLGWDSSTSESFVSVLRQDGDDMMQIGQVGGLGKTEQIQGVRFIGDTGYVVTFRQTDPLYTVDVSDPTKPAVVGELKIPGFSAYLHPVGEGLILGVGRDGTLEGQVTGMQISLFDVSDKASPKQLHKTTIGNDWGWSEALFDHKAFLWWAKTGMTMIPLEWSNYDEQTSEYTWEQGAFGFHVDKEDGIQLVGEIQHPQPEPAPCVDEWECGYSWTPVLRRSLVIGDLVYTLSDIGLKASALADLGDKHWVEFPQ
;
A
#
# COMPACT_ATOMS: atom_id res chain seq x y z
N SER A 1 33.95 29.47 11.64
CA SER A 1 33.20 28.28 11.97
C SER A 1 31.73 28.56 11.60
N GLY A 2 31.38 28.27 10.36
CA GLY A 2 30.03 28.31 9.81
C GLY A 2 29.38 26.96 10.08
N GLY A 3 28.20 26.97 10.71
CA GLY A 3 27.34 25.81 10.79
C GLY A 3 26.56 25.67 9.48
N ASP A 4 26.79 24.59 8.77
CA ASP A 4 25.92 24.14 7.69
C ASP A 4 24.61 23.67 8.32
N GLY A 5 23.57 24.47 8.17
CA GLY A 5 22.18 24.07 8.41
C GLY A 5 21.70 23.25 7.21
N GLY A 6 22.04 21.98 7.18
CA GLY A 6 21.42 21.02 6.26
C GLY A 6 19.98 20.78 6.72
N GLY A 7 19.01 21.46 6.11
CA GLY A 7 17.60 21.06 6.24
C GLY A 7 17.45 19.64 5.64
N ASP A 8 16.74 18.77 6.36
CA ASP A 8 16.39 17.45 5.83
C ASP A 8 15.62 17.64 4.50
N PRO A 9 16.00 16.92 3.43
CA PRO A 9 15.29 17.02 2.16
C PRO A 9 13.83 16.62 2.35
N GLN A 10 12.91 17.43 1.83
CA GLN A 10 11.47 17.22 1.94
C GLN A 10 11.05 16.06 1.01
N PRO A 11 10.15 15.17 1.45
CA PRO A 11 9.52 14.19 0.55
C PRO A 11 8.76 14.94 -0.56
N GLY A 12 8.98 14.54 -1.80
CA GLY A 12 8.41 15.20 -2.98
C GLY A 12 9.41 16.00 -3.80
N ASP A 13 10.57 16.34 -3.24
CA ASP A 13 11.71 16.79 -4.05
C ASP A 13 12.40 15.56 -4.62
N ALA A 14 12.09 15.21 -5.87
CA ALA A 14 12.90 14.24 -6.59
C ALA A 14 14.35 14.73 -6.60
N PRO A 15 15.36 13.88 -6.37
CA PRO A 15 16.74 14.28 -6.53
C PRO A 15 16.92 14.74 -7.98
N ASN A 16 17.21 16.01 -8.16
CA ASN A 16 17.76 16.50 -9.40
C ASN A 16 19.18 15.92 -9.47
N ASP A 17 19.32 14.77 -10.12
CA ASP A 17 20.61 14.13 -10.37
C ASP A 17 21.38 15.00 -11.34
N GLY A 18 21.92 16.08 -10.87
CA GLY A 18 22.90 17.05 -11.42
C GLY A 18 23.40 16.94 -12.87
N ASN A 19 22.70 16.29 -13.76
CA ASN A 19 23.10 15.95 -15.11
C ASN A 19 22.42 16.82 -16.20
N GLY A 20 21.92 18.01 -15.84
CA GLY A 20 21.43 18.98 -16.83
C GLY A 20 20.13 18.58 -17.57
N GLY A 21 19.39 17.61 -17.05
CA GLY A 21 18.13 17.13 -17.59
C GLY A 21 16.93 18.02 -17.26
N VAL A 22 15.78 17.68 -17.80
CA VAL A 22 14.49 18.34 -17.53
C VAL A 22 14.05 18.01 -16.09
N ASP A 23 13.54 19.02 -15.38
CA ASP A 23 12.97 18.82 -14.04
C ASP A 23 11.72 17.93 -14.11
N TYR A 24 11.61 16.94 -13.24
CA TYR A 24 10.43 16.07 -13.19
C TYR A 24 10.08 15.67 -11.75
N SER A 25 8.83 15.26 -11.54
CA SER A 25 8.37 14.68 -10.28
C SER A 25 8.60 13.17 -10.28
N GLY A 26 9.25 12.63 -9.27
CA GLY A 26 9.28 11.19 -9.00
C GLY A 26 7.95 10.68 -8.41
N THR A 27 7.92 9.39 -8.08
CA THR A 27 6.85 8.82 -7.26
C THR A 27 6.84 9.51 -5.89
N ASN A 28 5.66 9.89 -5.41
CA ASN A 28 5.53 10.37 -4.03
C ASN A 28 5.81 9.21 -3.07
N VAL A 29 6.94 9.25 -2.38
CA VAL A 29 7.44 8.19 -1.50
C VAL A 29 7.46 8.65 -0.05
N GLN A 30 7.44 7.70 0.89
CA GLN A 30 7.50 8.02 2.32
C GLN A 30 8.87 8.53 2.75
N GLU A 31 9.94 7.86 2.28
CA GLU A 31 11.32 8.17 2.64
C GLU A 31 12.12 8.50 1.38
N LEU A 32 12.80 9.64 1.40
CA LEU A 32 13.60 10.07 0.25
C LEU A 32 14.75 9.08 -0.06
N GLY A 33 14.84 8.67 -1.33
CA GLY A 33 15.83 7.69 -1.79
C GLY A 33 15.46 6.23 -1.48
N VAL A 34 14.23 5.99 -1.02
CA VAL A 34 13.61 4.66 -0.92
C VAL A 34 12.42 4.63 -1.87
N ASP A 35 12.61 4.13 -3.08
CA ASP A 35 11.55 4.08 -4.09
C ASP A 35 10.46 3.06 -3.71
N GLU A 36 9.22 3.40 -4.05
CA GLU A 36 8.04 2.56 -3.87
C GLU A 36 7.46 2.19 -5.25
N PRO A 37 6.98 0.96 -5.44
CA PRO A 37 6.42 0.57 -6.74
C PRO A 37 5.11 1.29 -7.00
N ASP A 38 4.85 1.67 -8.26
CA ASP A 38 3.64 2.39 -8.66
C ASP A 38 3.15 1.94 -10.04
N LEU A 39 1.97 2.43 -10.44
CA LEU A 39 1.35 2.23 -11.76
C LEU A 39 2.09 2.99 -12.87
N VAL A 40 2.85 4.03 -12.52
CA VAL A 40 3.59 4.86 -13.45
C VAL A 40 4.97 5.18 -12.88
N LYS A 41 5.97 5.18 -13.77
CA LYS A 41 7.33 5.60 -13.44
C LYS A 41 7.87 6.51 -14.54
N THR A 42 8.73 7.46 -14.16
CA THR A 42 9.41 8.35 -15.10
C THR A 42 10.81 8.69 -14.63
N ASP A 43 11.68 8.97 -15.57
CA ASP A 43 13.02 9.54 -15.38
C ASP A 43 13.16 10.96 -15.98
N GLY A 44 12.02 11.55 -16.38
CA GLY A 44 11.97 12.88 -16.99
C GLY A 44 12.05 12.89 -18.52
N GLU A 45 12.45 11.80 -19.15
CA GLU A 45 12.50 11.66 -20.61
C GLU A 45 11.52 10.61 -21.13
N ARG A 46 11.25 9.58 -20.33
CA ARG A 46 10.34 8.48 -20.63
C ARG A 46 9.35 8.25 -19.50
N ILE A 47 8.15 7.82 -19.87
CA ILE A 47 7.11 7.43 -18.93
C ILE A 47 6.76 5.96 -19.20
N LEU A 48 6.88 5.12 -18.19
CA LEU A 48 6.30 3.78 -18.18
C LEU A 48 4.97 3.84 -17.46
N ALA A 49 3.91 3.41 -18.11
CA ALA A 49 2.57 3.42 -17.54
C ALA A 49 1.91 2.05 -17.71
N PHE A 50 1.17 1.63 -16.69
CA PHE A 50 0.33 0.44 -16.77
C PHE A 50 -1.12 0.85 -17.00
N GLY A 51 -1.74 0.29 -18.06
CA GLY A 51 -3.13 0.51 -18.40
C GLY A 51 -3.62 -0.58 -19.35
N ARG A 52 -4.92 -0.90 -19.30
CA ARG A 52 -5.54 -1.95 -20.14
C ARG A 52 -4.81 -3.31 -20.10
N GLY A 53 -4.24 -3.67 -18.96
CA GLY A 53 -3.50 -4.94 -18.81
C GLY A 53 -2.13 -4.96 -19.51
N LYS A 54 -1.62 -3.82 -19.98
CA LYS A 54 -0.37 -3.70 -20.74
C LYS A 54 0.58 -2.70 -20.10
N LEU A 55 1.86 -2.91 -20.30
CA LEU A 55 2.89 -1.91 -20.04
C LEU A 55 3.06 -1.04 -21.29
N HIS A 56 2.98 0.27 -21.13
CA HIS A 56 3.16 1.25 -22.20
C HIS A 56 4.43 2.06 -21.97
N PHE A 57 5.21 2.25 -23.03
CA PHE A 57 6.37 3.13 -23.04
C PHE A 57 6.01 4.40 -23.83
N VAL A 58 6.04 5.54 -23.16
CA VAL A 58 5.78 6.85 -23.75
C VAL A 58 7.09 7.66 -23.71
N ASP A 59 7.53 8.12 -24.86
CA ASP A 59 8.63 9.07 -25.01
C ASP A 59 8.11 10.47 -24.66
N ALA A 60 8.63 11.05 -23.60
CA ALA A 60 8.29 12.39 -23.09
C ALA A 60 9.46 13.37 -23.21
N SER A 61 10.55 13.02 -23.91
CA SER A 61 11.74 13.86 -24.09
C SER A 61 11.51 15.10 -24.94
N GLY A 62 10.43 15.11 -25.73
CA GLY A 62 10.05 16.21 -26.63
C GLY A 62 8.84 17.01 -26.13
N ALA A 63 8.51 18.09 -26.84
CA ALA A 63 7.33 18.91 -26.57
C ALA A 63 5.99 18.17 -26.76
N SER A 64 6.00 17.03 -27.44
CA SER A 64 4.85 16.19 -27.75
C SER A 64 5.13 14.75 -27.32
N PRO A 65 4.50 14.25 -26.26
CA PRO A 65 4.69 12.87 -25.85
C PRO A 65 4.16 11.90 -26.91
N ALA A 66 4.85 10.78 -27.09
CA ALA A 66 4.50 9.77 -28.09
C ALA A 66 4.56 8.36 -27.52
N LEU A 67 3.50 7.57 -27.73
CA LEU A 67 3.53 6.14 -27.45
C LEU A 67 4.50 5.46 -28.42
N ARG A 68 5.53 4.78 -27.88
CA ARG A 68 6.53 4.04 -28.66
C ARG A 68 6.19 2.57 -28.72
N GLY A 69 5.89 1.97 -27.60
CA GLY A 69 5.59 0.55 -27.51
C GLY A 69 4.58 0.21 -26.44
N SER A 70 3.94 -0.94 -26.63
CA SER A 70 3.04 -1.55 -25.65
C SER A 70 3.35 -3.03 -25.54
N LEU A 71 3.47 -3.53 -24.32
CA LEU A 71 3.77 -4.92 -24.02
C LEU A 71 2.59 -5.55 -23.30
N ASP A 72 1.98 -6.55 -23.92
CA ASP A 72 0.93 -7.35 -23.32
C ASP A 72 1.55 -8.30 -22.28
N LEU A 73 1.06 -8.25 -21.05
CA LEU A 73 1.53 -9.06 -19.93
C LEU A 73 0.65 -10.30 -19.67
N GLY A 74 -0.38 -10.49 -20.49
CA GLY A 74 -1.36 -11.57 -20.39
C GLY A 74 -2.64 -11.17 -19.67
N ALA A 75 -3.68 -11.95 -19.83
CA ALA A 75 -4.98 -11.74 -19.17
C ALA A 75 -4.84 -11.81 -17.65
N ASP A 76 -5.75 -11.15 -16.94
CA ASP A 76 -5.86 -11.07 -15.47
C ASP A 76 -4.79 -10.23 -14.74
N THR A 77 -4.17 -9.28 -15.43
CA THR A 77 -3.25 -8.32 -14.83
C THR A 77 -3.96 -6.99 -14.54
N TRP A 78 -4.73 -6.92 -13.46
CA TRP A 78 -5.54 -5.73 -13.14
C TRP A 78 -4.82 -4.71 -12.28
N ASP A 79 -3.83 -5.14 -11.48
CA ASP A 79 -3.16 -4.32 -10.48
C ASP A 79 -1.64 -4.56 -10.55
N ALA A 80 -1.01 -3.95 -11.54
CA ALA A 80 0.42 -4.00 -11.71
C ALA A 80 1.06 -2.81 -11.01
N GLN A 81 2.09 -3.07 -10.24
CA GLN A 81 3.01 -2.06 -9.73
C GLN A 81 4.38 -2.29 -10.35
N MET A 82 5.18 -1.25 -10.51
CA MET A 82 6.48 -1.39 -11.13
C MET A 82 7.56 -0.52 -10.48
N PHE A 83 8.79 -1.00 -10.62
CA PHE A 83 10.00 -0.21 -10.50
C PHE A 83 10.62 -0.01 -11.88
N MET A 84 11.29 1.11 -12.07
CA MET A 84 12.14 1.38 -13.23
C MET A 84 13.55 1.71 -12.74
N HIS A 85 14.55 1.09 -13.34
CA HIS A 85 15.95 1.36 -13.05
C HIS A 85 16.77 1.20 -14.33
N GLU A 86 17.39 2.28 -14.79
CA GLU A 86 18.10 2.34 -16.09
C GLU A 86 17.20 1.82 -17.22
N ASP A 87 17.67 0.85 -18.01
CA ASP A 87 16.91 0.26 -19.12
C ASP A 87 16.17 -1.01 -18.75
N ARG A 88 15.70 -1.12 -17.50
CA ARG A 88 14.94 -2.25 -16.98
C ARG A 88 13.71 -1.80 -16.19
N ALA A 89 12.64 -2.56 -16.33
CA ALA A 89 11.50 -2.47 -15.43
C ALA A 89 11.29 -3.81 -14.72
N LEU A 90 10.95 -3.73 -13.43
CA LEU A 90 10.47 -4.86 -12.63
C LEU A 90 9.00 -4.63 -12.33
N LEU A 91 8.12 -5.45 -12.91
CA LEU A 91 6.70 -5.41 -12.61
C LEU A 91 6.38 -6.46 -11.55
N LEU A 92 5.49 -6.09 -10.64
CA LEU A 92 4.96 -6.92 -9.57
C LEU A 92 3.47 -7.12 -9.84
N LEU A 93 3.10 -8.34 -10.27
CA LEU A 93 1.75 -8.68 -10.71
C LEU A 93 1.15 -9.71 -9.77
N ARG A 94 -0.08 -9.50 -9.37
CA ARG A 94 -0.87 -10.54 -8.71
C ARG A 94 -1.58 -11.36 -9.77
N THR A 95 -1.40 -12.67 -9.76
CA THR A 95 -2.08 -13.59 -10.65
C THR A 95 -2.84 -14.65 -9.85
N TRP A 96 -3.97 -15.09 -10.38
CA TRP A 96 -4.71 -16.22 -9.83
C TRP A 96 -4.37 -17.50 -10.62
N PRO A 97 -4.38 -18.67 -9.97
CA PRO A 97 -4.23 -19.92 -10.69
C PRO A 97 -5.31 -20.05 -11.76
N THR A 98 -4.92 -20.10 -13.02
CA THR A 98 -5.86 -20.36 -14.11
C THR A 98 -6.17 -21.84 -14.17
N TYR A 99 -7.46 -22.16 -14.21
CA TYR A 99 -7.92 -23.49 -14.59
C TYR A 99 -7.77 -23.67 -16.09
N ALA A 100 -6.71 -24.35 -16.50
CA ALA A 100 -6.75 -25.06 -17.74
C ALA A 100 -7.59 -26.32 -17.49
N GLY A 101 -8.87 -26.33 -17.88
CA GLY A 101 -9.65 -27.56 -17.91
C GLY A 101 -8.88 -28.64 -18.68
N ASP A 102 -9.14 -29.91 -18.38
CA ASP A 102 -8.43 -31.06 -18.99
C ASP A 102 -8.15 -30.84 -20.49
N GLY A 103 -6.89 -30.59 -20.84
CA GLY A 103 -6.43 -30.42 -22.21
C GLY A 103 -6.50 -29.02 -22.83
N VAL A 104 -6.87 -27.99 -22.09
CA VAL A 104 -6.79 -26.59 -22.55
C VAL A 104 -5.46 -25.98 -22.09
N PRO A 105 -4.59 -25.48 -23.00
CA PRO A 105 -3.36 -24.80 -22.60
C PRO A 105 -3.70 -23.53 -21.82
N ALA A 106 -2.87 -23.19 -20.83
CA ALA A 106 -2.95 -21.90 -20.17
C ALA A 106 -2.85 -20.77 -21.21
N PRO A 107 -3.60 -19.67 -21.06
CA PRO A 107 -3.49 -18.52 -21.94
C PRO A 107 -2.04 -18.02 -22.02
N ALA A 108 -1.67 -17.41 -23.15
CA ALA A 108 -0.33 -16.87 -23.34
C ALA A 108 0.03 -15.89 -22.20
N GLY A 109 1.20 -16.07 -21.61
CA GLY A 109 1.67 -15.26 -20.47
C GLY A 109 1.19 -15.71 -19.10
N GLN A 110 0.39 -16.77 -19.00
CA GLN A 110 -0.04 -17.37 -17.74
C GLN A 110 0.69 -18.69 -17.45
N LEU A 111 1.01 -18.90 -16.18
CA LEU A 111 1.62 -20.15 -15.72
C LEU A 111 0.53 -21.19 -15.44
N ASP A 112 0.69 -22.40 -15.96
CA ASP A 112 -0.11 -23.55 -15.55
C ASP A 112 0.23 -23.92 -14.09
N ALA A 113 -0.51 -23.32 -13.14
CA ALA A 113 -0.25 -23.48 -11.72
C ALA A 113 -0.43 -24.92 -11.25
N GLN A 114 -1.36 -25.68 -11.85
CA GLN A 114 -1.58 -27.08 -11.49
C GLN A 114 -0.38 -27.96 -11.87
N LYS A 115 0.22 -27.69 -13.02
CA LYS A 115 1.44 -28.39 -13.48
C LYS A 115 2.61 -28.15 -12.53
N TRP A 116 2.77 -26.92 -12.03
CA TRP A 116 3.97 -26.50 -11.32
C TRP A 116 3.83 -26.56 -9.80
N PHE A 117 2.63 -26.24 -9.25
CA PHE A 117 2.40 -26.15 -7.81
C PHE A 117 1.48 -27.26 -7.26
N GLY A 118 0.84 -28.05 -8.15
CA GLY A 118 -0.04 -29.16 -7.80
C GLY A 118 -1.52 -28.84 -8.01
N GLN A 119 -2.33 -29.91 -8.17
CA GLN A 119 -3.76 -29.81 -8.53
C GLN A 119 -4.62 -29.09 -7.47
N ASP A 120 -4.17 -29.09 -6.21
CA ASP A 120 -4.89 -28.48 -5.08
C ASP A 120 -4.39 -27.08 -4.72
N TYR A 121 -3.60 -26.43 -5.60
CA TYR A 121 -3.11 -25.08 -5.33
C TYR A 121 -4.14 -24.01 -5.76
N TRP A 122 -4.74 -23.34 -4.78
CA TRP A 122 -5.81 -22.35 -4.97
C TRP A 122 -5.46 -20.94 -4.50
N SER A 123 -4.25 -20.76 -3.98
CA SER A 123 -3.81 -19.47 -3.46
C SER A 123 -3.25 -18.57 -4.58
N SER A 124 -3.16 -17.27 -4.30
CA SER A 124 -2.55 -16.29 -5.20
C SER A 124 -1.10 -16.62 -5.53
N ILE A 125 -0.67 -16.13 -6.68
CA ILE A 125 0.70 -16.21 -7.18
C ILE A 125 1.19 -14.79 -7.43
N LEU A 126 2.29 -14.41 -6.81
CA LEU A 126 3.04 -13.22 -7.19
C LEU A 126 3.89 -13.54 -8.42
N ARG A 127 3.73 -12.76 -9.49
CA ARG A 127 4.58 -12.81 -10.68
C ARG A 127 5.45 -11.56 -10.73
N LEU A 128 6.76 -11.72 -10.66
CA LEU A 128 7.74 -10.69 -10.94
C LEU A 128 8.15 -10.81 -12.42
N VAL A 129 8.08 -9.69 -13.15
CA VAL A 129 8.39 -9.65 -14.59
C VAL A 129 9.52 -8.66 -14.82
N GLU A 130 10.62 -9.12 -15.37
CA GLU A 130 11.68 -8.24 -15.87
C GLU A 130 11.40 -7.90 -17.33
N VAL A 131 11.40 -6.60 -17.65
CA VAL A 131 11.23 -6.07 -19.00
C VAL A 131 12.49 -5.31 -19.41
N ASP A 132 12.97 -5.61 -20.61
CA ASP A 132 14.03 -4.87 -21.29
C ASP A 132 13.42 -3.65 -22.00
N LEU A 133 13.91 -2.46 -21.68
CA LEU A 133 13.47 -1.17 -22.17
C LEU A 133 14.43 -0.56 -23.22
N THR A 134 15.50 -1.24 -23.60
CA THR A 134 16.54 -0.71 -24.52
C THR A 134 15.99 -0.39 -25.92
N ASP A 135 14.96 -1.10 -26.37
CA ASP A 135 14.24 -0.82 -27.61
C ASP A 135 12.79 -0.44 -27.28
N PRO A 136 12.46 0.87 -27.20
CA PRO A 136 11.14 1.34 -26.81
C PRO A 136 10.02 0.93 -27.78
N ASP A 137 10.35 0.65 -29.04
CA ASP A 137 9.38 0.20 -30.04
C ASP A 137 9.11 -1.31 -29.98
N ASN A 138 9.91 -2.06 -29.19
CA ASN A 138 9.84 -3.52 -29.12
C ASN A 138 10.22 -4.04 -27.73
N LEU A 139 9.43 -3.64 -26.73
CA LEU A 139 9.59 -4.05 -25.34
C LEU A 139 9.54 -5.60 -25.21
N LYS A 140 10.38 -6.16 -24.35
CA LYS A 140 10.48 -7.63 -24.20
C LYS A 140 10.50 -8.05 -22.76
N VAL A 141 9.69 -9.05 -22.43
CA VAL A 141 9.88 -9.82 -21.20
C VAL A 141 11.15 -10.64 -21.35
N VAL A 142 12.10 -10.46 -20.45
CA VAL A 142 13.35 -11.23 -20.41
C VAL A 142 13.33 -12.33 -19.36
N SER A 143 12.52 -12.17 -18.32
CA SER A 143 12.39 -13.18 -17.27
C SER A 143 11.08 -13.04 -16.50
N ASN A 144 10.54 -14.17 -16.03
CA ASN A 144 9.44 -14.22 -15.07
C ASN A 144 9.85 -15.05 -13.84
N LEU A 145 9.48 -14.56 -12.66
CA LEU A 145 9.60 -15.31 -11.42
C LEU A 145 8.22 -15.41 -10.77
N TYR A 146 7.64 -16.59 -10.75
CA TYR A 146 6.35 -16.88 -10.13
C TYR A 146 6.61 -17.45 -8.73
N ILE A 147 5.93 -16.88 -7.74
CA ILE A 147 6.10 -17.21 -6.32
C ILE A 147 4.72 -17.50 -5.72
N THR A 148 4.59 -18.60 -5.00
CA THR A 148 3.35 -18.89 -4.26
C THR A 148 3.19 -17.90 -3.12
N GLY A 149 2.12 -17.09 -3.15
CA GLY A 149 1.81 -16.09 -2.14
C GLY A 149 1.41 -14.73 -2.72
N ASP A 150 1.19 -13.78 -1.81
CA ASP A 150 0.77 -12.42 -2.09
C ASP A 150 1.90 -11.41 -1.89
N LEU A 151 1.94 -10.37 -2.72
CA LEU A 151 2.74 -9.20 -2.45
C LEU A 151 2.18 -8.46 -1.22
N VAL A 152 3.02 -8.24 -0.22
CA VAL A 152 2.71 -7.33 0.89
C VAL A 152 3.11 -5.91 0.49
N SER A 153 4.36 -5.72 0.08
CA SER A 153 4.89 -4.45 -0.43
C SER A 153 6.30 -4.67 -1.01
N ALA A 154 6.86 -3.65 -1.63
CA ALA A 154 8.26 -3.66 -2.06
C ALA A 154 8.91 -2.28 -1.85
N ARG A 155 10.25 -2.26 -1.74
CA ARG A 155 11.04 -1.04 -1.65
C ARG A 155 12.30 -1.21 -2.48
N MET A 156 12.71 -0.16 -3.20
CA MET A 156 13.93 -0.18 -3.99
C MET A 156 14.89 0.94 -3.60
N ILE A 157 16.17 0.59 -3.46
CA ILE A 157 17.27 1.53 -3.18
C ILE A 157 18.38 1.21 -4.16
N ASP A 158 18.80 2.19 -4.97
CA ASP A 158 19.89 2.09 -5.95
C ASP A 158 19.77 0.83 -6.84
N GLY A 159 18.58 0.57 -7.37
CA GLY A 159 18.29 -0.57 -8.23
C GLY A 159 18.16 -1.93 -7.52
N VAL A 160 18.27 -1.97 -6.19
CA VAL A 160 18.05 -3.20 -5.41
C VAL A 160 16.70 -3.16 -4.71
N SER A 161 15.79 -4.02 -5.13
CA SER A 161 14.46 -4.14 -4.56
C SER A 161 14.41 -5.16 -3.42
N ARG A 162 13.67 -4.83 -2.36
CA ARG A 162 13.24 -5.74 -1.29
C ARG A 162 11.77 -6.02 -1.47
N VAL A 163 11.46 -7.21 -1.95
CA VAL A 163 10.07 -7.64 -2.21
C VAL A 163 9.60 -8.47 -1.02
N VAL A 164 8.56 -8.00 -0.34
CA VAL A 164 7.97 -8.67 0.82
C VAL A 164 6.78 -9.48 0.37
N VAL A 165 6.85 -10.80 0.54
CA VAL A 165 5.84 -11.77 0.10
C VAL A 165 5.29 -12.51 1.32
N ARG A 166 3.99 -12.71 1.38
CA ARG A 166 3.32 -13.54 2.38
C ARG A 166 2.76 -14.78 1.71
N SER A 167 3.16 -15.95 2.18
CA SER A 167 2.76 -17.24 1.64
C SER A 167 2.09 -18.09 2.70
N ALA A 168 0.85 -18.51 2.46
CA ALA A 168 0.16 -19.46 3.33
C ALA A 168 0.73 -20.88 3.14
N PRO A 169 0.65 -21.75 4.17
CA PRO A 169 0.99 -23.16 4.02
C PRO A 169 0.16 -23.82 2.91
N SER A 170 0.80 -24.66 2.10
CA SER A 170 0.17 -25.32 0.95
C SER A 170 0.01 -26.83 1.16
N GLY A 171 -1.04 -27.41 0.55
CA GLY A 171 -1.32 -28.85 0.65
C GLY A 171 -1.75 -29.34 2.04
N LEU A 172 -2.15 -28.42 2.94
CA LEU A 172 -2.71 -28.70 4.25
C LEU A 172 -4.22 -28.44 4.21
N VAL A 173 -5.02 -29.49 4.33
CA VAL A 173 -6.50 -29.37 4.30
C VAL A 173 -7.01 -29.19 5.72
N TRP A 174 -7.05 -27.93 6.16
CA TRP A 174 -7.58 -27.57 7.47
C TRP A 174 -9.06 -27.91 7.59
N LYS A 175 -9.49 -28.18 8.81
CA LYS A 175 -10.92 -28.34 9.14
C LYS A 175 -11.36 -27.17 10.03
N ASP A 176 -12.26 -26.34 9.49
CA ASP A 176 -12.92 -25.30 10.28
C ASP A 176 -13.91 -25.93 11.25
N PRO A 177 -14.12 -25.37 12.46
CA PRO A 177 -15.14 -25.84 13.39
C PRO A 177 -16.53 -25.90 12.76
N SER A 178 -16.89 -24.97 11.88
CA SER A 178 -18.18 -24.95 11.18
C SER A 178 -18.42 -26.19 10.32
N GLU A 179 -17.37 -26.74 9.69
CA GLU A 179 -17.45 -27.99 8.90
C GLU A 179 -17.69 -29.24 9.79
N LEU A 180 -17.35 -29.13 11.08
CA LEU A 180 -17.45 -30.20 12.06
C LEU A 180 -18.60 -30.03 13.04
N PHE A 181 -19.37 -28.94 12.86
CA PHE A 181 -20.57 -28.66 13.65
C PHE A 181 -21.69 -29.64 13.28
N ASP A 182 -22.20 -30.34 14.27
CA ASP A 182 -23.28 -31.31 14.07
C ASP A 182 -24.65 -30.62 14.20
N TYR A 183 -25.11 -30.04 13.08
CA TYR A 183 -26.41 -29.37 13.01
C TYR A 183 -27.57 -30.29 13.36
N ALA A 184 -27.50 -31.58 13.00
CA ALA A 184 -28.56 -32.52 13.30
C ALA A 184 -28.66 -32.78 14.81
N ALA A 185 -27.53 -32.91 15.50
CA ALA A 185 -27.52 -33.06 16.96
C ALA A 185 -27.97 -31.77 17.67
N TYR A 186 -27.60 -30.59 17.15
CA TYR A 186 -28.06 -29.30 17.63
C TYR A 186 -29.61 -29.16 17.50
N GLU A 187 -30.15 -29.40 16.31
CA GLU A 187 -31.60 -29.31 16.06
C GLU A 187 -32.39 -30.35 16.86
N ALA A 188 -31.85 -31.53 17.13
CA ALA A 188 -32.47 -32.53 17.98
C ALA A 188 -32.63 -32.04 19.44
N GLU A 189 -31.75 -31.15 19.91
CA GLU A 189 -31.79 -30.59 21.28
C GLU A 189 -32.69 -29.34 21.37
N VAL A 190 -32.67 -28.45 20.37
CA VAL A 190 -33.41 -27.17 20.40
C VAL A 190 -34.74 -27.20 19.61
N GLY A 191 -34.89 -28.18 18.71
CA GLY A 191 -36.00 -28.25 17.75
C GLY A 191 -35.63 -27.60 16.40
N VAL A 192 -36.11 -28.16 15.29
CA VAL A 192 -35.84 -27.70 13.93
C VAL A 192 -36.25 -26.22 13.76
N GLY A 193 -35.35 -25.40 13.28
CA GLY A 193 -35.56 -23.96 13.03
C GLY A 193 -35.55 -23.09 14.28
N ASN A 194 -35.30 -23.64 15.45
CA ASN A 194 -35.15 -22.88 16.69
C ASN A 194 -33.68 -22.53 16.94
N TRP A 195 -33.46 -21.44 17.71
CA TRP A 195 -32.15 -20.99 18.13
C TRP A 195 -32.07 -20.92 19.66
N ASP A 196 -30.99 -21.50 20.22
CA ASP A 196 -30.61 -21.36 21.62
C ASP A 196 -29.09 -21.15 21.71
N GLU A 197 -28.68 -19.99 22.19
CA GLU A 197 -27.29 -19.57 22.27
C GLU A 197 -26.43 -20.52 23.13
N VAL A 198 -26.94 -20.97 24.28
CA VAL A 198 -26.19 -21.82 25.20
C VAL A 198 -25.98 -23.22 24.60
N VAL A 199 -27.02 -23.76 23.94
CA VAL A 199 -26.91 -25.04 23.24
C VAL A 199 -26.02 -24.92 22.01
N TYR A 200 -26.13 -23.81 21.26
CA TYR A 200 -25.25 -23.54 20.12
C TYR A 200 -23.76 -23.52 20.56
N GLN A 201 -23.44 -22.75 21.59
CA GLN A 201 -22.07 -22.66 22.10
C GLN A 201 -21.53 -24.02 22.57
N LYS A 202 -22.37 -24.84 23.22
CA LYS A 202 -21.99 -26.22 23.60
C LYS A 202 -21.61 -27.07 22.40
N HIS A 203 -22.40 -27.04 21.31
CA HIS A 203 -22.11 -27.79 20.08
C HIS A 203 -20.91 -27.20 19.32
N TRP A 204 -20.75 -25.86 19.34
CA TRP A 204 -19.61 -25.19 18.79
C TRP A 204 -18.29 -25.58 19.49
N ASP A 205 -18.28 -25.66 20.81
CA ASP A 205 -17.13 -26.09 21.58
C ASP A 205 -16.71 -27.54 21.25
N ILE A 206 -17.69 -28.41 21.02
CA ILE A 206 -17.44 -29.79 20.57
C ILE A 206 -16.79 -29.79 19.16
N ALA A 207 -17.32 -29.00 18.25
CA ALA A 207 -16.79 -28.87 16.89
C ALA A 207 -15.37 -28.28 16.90
N LEU A 208 -15.13 -27.27 17.73
CA LEU A 208 -13.82 -26.66 17.95
C LEU A 208 -12.79 -27.66 18.47
N GLN A 209 -13.14 -28.51 19.44
CA GLN A 209 -12.24 -29.55 19.93
C GLN A 209 -11.95 -30.62 18.87
N LYS A 210 -12.94 -31.01 18.07
CA LYS A 210 -12.72 -31.93 16.93
C LYS A 210 -11.79 -31.30 15.89
N SER A 211 -11.99 -30.01 15.54
CA SER A 211 -11.15 -29.26 14.62
C SER A 211 -9.69 -29.19 15.12
N LYS A 212 -9.47 -28.85 16.40
CA LYS A 212 -8.12 -28.84 17.02
C LYS A 212 -7.42 -30.19 16.91
N VAL A 213 -8.11 -31.30 17.19
CA VAL A 213 -7.53 -32.64 17.09
C VAL A 213 -7.19 -32.99 15.63
N TYR A 214 -8.09 -32.68 14.70
CA TYR A 214 -7.89 -32.92 13.28
C TYR A 214 -6.72 -32.11 12.74
N ASN A 215 -6.70 -30.81 13.01
CA ASN A 215 -5.68 -29.90 12.50
C ASN A 215 -4.30 -30.18 13.13
N LYS A 216 -4.27 -30.58 14.42
CA LYS A 216 -3.02 -31.07 15.01
C LYS A 216 -2.44 -32.27 14.28
N ALA A 217 -3.27 -33.24 13.89
CA ALA A 217 -2.82 -34.41 13.15
C ALA A 217 -2.29 -34.03 11.76
N ILE A 218 -2.87 -33.02 11.09
CA ILE A 218 -2.36 -32.47 9.84
C ILE A 218 -0.98 -31.86 10.03
N ILE A 219 -0.80 -31.02 11.08
CA ILE A 219 0.49 -30.40 11.42
C ILE A 219 1.54 -31.49 11.69
N ASP A 220 1.21 -32.49 12.52
CA ASP A 220 2.12 -33.58 12.88
C ASP A 220 2.56 -34.43 11.64
N ALA A 221 1.72 -34.49 10.60
CA ALA A 221 2.00 -35.21 9.36
C ALA A 221 2.64 -34.33 8.27
N SER A 222 2.68 -33.00 8.47
CA SER A 222 3.19 -32.04 7.49
C SER A 222 4.70 -32.18 7.29
N LYS A 223 5.14 -31.73 6.12
CA LYS A 223 6.56 -31.68 5.74
C LYS A 223 6.98 -30.23 5.54
N VAL A 224 8.27 -29.96 5.53
CA VAL A 224 8.81 -28.62 5.31
C VAL A 224 8.31 -27.99 4.00
N GLU A 225 8.09 -28.81 2.98
CA GLU A 225 7.57 -28.38 1.68
C GLU A 225 6.14 -27.80 1.74
N ASN A 226 5.38 -28.11 2.77
CA ASN A 226 4.06 -27.52 3.01
C ASN A 226 4.13 -26.10 3.55
N TRP A 227 5.26 -25.73 4.17
CA TRP A 227 5.41 -24.46 4.89
C TRP A 227 6.25 -23.43 4.16
N LEU A 228 7.13 -23.87 3.24
CA LEU A 228 7.98 -22.97 2.47
C LEU A 228 7.31 -22.59 1.15
N PRO A 229 7.40 -21.30 0.75
CA PRO A 229 6.92 -20.87 -0.56
C PRO A 229 7.73 -21.54 -1.66
N ARG A 230 7.05 -21.78 -2.78
CA ARG A 230 7.64 -22.37 -3.98
C ARG A 230 7.77 -21.32 -5.07
N TYR A 231 8.70 -21.55 -5.99
CA TYR A 231 8.88 -20.70 -7.15
C TYR A 231 8.93 -21.50 -8.45
N VAL A 232 8.62 -20.78 -9.53
CA VAL A 232 8.98 -21.16 -10.90
C VAL A 232 9.65 -19.94 -11.53
N HIS A 233 10.88 -20.12 -12.01
CA HIS A 233 11.61 -19.11 -12.77
C HIS A 233 11.62 -19.50 -14.25
N GLU A 234 11.22 -18.57 -15.10
CA GLU A 234 11.20 -18.68 -16.55
C GLU A 234 12.19 -17.67 -17.13
N ASP A 235 13.29 -18.17 -17.70
CA ASP A 235 14.30 -17.39 -18.39
C ASP A 235 14.01 -17.37 -19.90
N LEU A 236 13.78 -16.18 -20.44
CA LEU A 236 13.46 -15.89 -21.84
C LEU A 236 14.62 -15.18 -22.57
N SER A 237 15.71 -14.85 -21.88
CA SER A 237 16.82 -14.03 -22.39
C SER A 237 17.60 -14.69 -23.54
N GLY A 238 17.63 -16.00 -23.61
CA GLY A 238 18.46 -16.78 -24.54
C GLY A 238 17.73 -17.54 -25.65
N GLY A 239 16.45 -17.21 -25.96
CA GLY A 239 15.64 -17.90 -26.96
C GLY A 239 14.50 -18.71 -26.35
N PRO A 240 14.35 -20.03 -26.60
CA PRO A 240 13.26 -20.80 -25.99
C PRO A 240 13.29 -20.76 -24.47
N ALA A 241 12.10 -20.63 -23.85
CA ALA A 241 11.93 -20.55 -22.40
C ALA A 241 12.64 -21.69 -21.67
N LYS A 242 13.42 -21.35 -20.65
CA LYS A 242 14.04 -22.30 -19.72
C LYS A 242 13.39 -22.17 -18.36
N TYR A 243 13.03 -23.28 -17.75
CA TYR A 243 12.35 -23.30 -16.47
C TYR A 243 13.24 -23.90 -15.38
N SER A 244 13.23 -23.26 -14.20
CA SER A 244 13.73 -23.85 -12.96
C SER A 244 12.69 -23.68 -11.85
N THR A 245 12.62 -24.62 -10.92
CA THR A 245 11.62 -24.63 -9.84
C THR A 245 12.22 -25.20 -8.56
N GLY A 246 11.67 -24.80 -7.41
CA GLY A 246 12.11 -25.28 -6.10
C GLY A 246 11.41 -24.57 -4.96
N MET A 247 12.01 -24.68 -3.77
CA MET A 247 11.65 -23.85 -2.62
C MET A 247 12.30 -22.48 -2.76
N LEU A 248 11.54 -21.43 -2.42
CA LEU A 248 12.00 -20.04 -2.53
C LEU A 248 13.09 -19.72 -1.50
N LEU A 249 13.03 -20.37 -0.35
CA LEU A 249 13.90 -20.12 0.80
C LEU A 249 14.68 -21.39 1.17
N ASP A 250 15.92 -21.20 1.60
CA ASP A 250 16.69 -22.25 2.28
C ASP A 250 16.25 -22.34 3.74
N CYS A 251 16.13 -23.54 4.30
CA CYS A 251 15.72 -23.74 5.71
C CYS A 251 16.60 -22.97 6.71
N GLU A 252 17.88 -22.79 6.40
CA GLU A 252 18.84 -22.07 7.24
C GLU A 252 18.57 -20.56 7.32
N THR A 253 17.79 -20.02 6.37
CA THR A 253 17.41 -18.60 6.31
C THR A 253 16.02 -18.32 6.87
N VAL A 254 15.36 -19.35 7.43
CA VAL A 254 14.00 -19.23 7.99
C VAL A 254 14.06 -19.17 9.51
N MET A 255 13.34 -18.21 10.05
CA MET A 255 13.24 -17.96 11.49
C MET A 255 11.77 -17.99 11.94
N HIS A 256 11.54 -18.05 13.21
CA HIS A 256 10.23 -17.82 13.80
C HIS A 256 10.32 -16.74 14.88
N ALA A 257 9.24 -15.95 15.00
CA ALA A 257 9.13 -14.98 16.07
C ALA A 257 9.04 -15.69 17.44
N GLY A 258 9.53 -15.04 18.51
CA GLY A 258 9.43 -15.54 19.88
C GLY A 258 7.99 -15.63 20.41
N VAL A 259 7.06 -14.92 19.76
CA VAL A 259 5.61 -14.95 20.00
C VAL A 259 4.88 -15.35 18.73
N TYR A 260 3.72 -15.99 18.88
CA TYR A 260 2.90 -16.38 17.76
C TYR A 260 2.42 -15.13 16.97
N SER A 261 2.75 -15.07 15.70
CA SER A 261 2.42 -13.97 14.79
C SER A 261 1.73 -14.45 13.51
N GLY A 262 1.07 -15.64 13.55
CA GLY A 262 0.41 -16.25 12.41
C GLY A 262 1.08 -17.52 11.93
N LEU A 263 0.52 -18.14 10.89
CA LEU A 263 1.00 -19.38 10.27
C LEU A 263 1.60 -19.17 8.87
N SER A 264 1.60 -17.95 8.37
CA SER A 264 2.16 -17.65 7.06
C SER A 264 3.69 -17.57 7.09
N MET A 265 4.31 -17.77 5.95
CA MET A 265 5.72 -17.49 5.72
C MET A 265 5.85 -16.09 5.13
N LEU A 266 6.38 -15.16 5.90
CA LEU A 266 6.79 -13.85 5.43
C LEU A 266 8.19 -13.98 4.83
N SER A 267 8.35 -13.65 3.55
CA SER A 267 9.62 -13.72 2.83
C SER A 267 10.05 -12.32 2.40
N VAL A 268 11.28 -11.94 2.71
CA VAL A 268 11.91 -10.72 2.17
C VAL A 268 12.93 -11.13 1.13
N LEU A 269 12.58 -10.91 -0.14
CA LEU A 269 13.43 -11.25 -1.28
C LEU A 269 14.25 -10.03 -1.70
N THR A 270 15.49 -10.28 -2.09
CA THR A 270 16.37 -9.28 -2.69
C THR A 270 16.42 -9.50 -4.19
N VAL A 271 15.99 -8.51 -4.96
CA VAL A 271 16.03 -8.50 -6.43
C VAL A 271 16.89 -7.34 -6.88
N ASP A 272 18.00 -7.62 -7.57
CA ASP A 272 18.94 -6.59 -8.07
C ASP A 272 18.67 -6.34 -9.56
N LEU A 273 18.11 -5.19 -9.91
CA LEU A 273 17.83 -4.79 -11.29
C LEU A 273 19.11 -4.42 -12.07
N ASN A 274 20.27 -4.29 -11.41
CA ASN A 274 21.58 -4.17 -12.10
C ASN A 274 22.04 -5.53 -12.68
N ALA A 275 21.37 -6.63 -12.31
CA ALA A 275 21.59 -7.97 -12.82
C ALA A 275 20.28 -8.52 -13.41
N SER A 276 20.34 -9.61 -14.17
CA SER A 276 19.12 -10.28 -14.64
C SER A 276 18.32 -10.86 -13.47
N LEU A 277 16.99 -10.81 -13.58
CA LEU A 277 16.08 -11.38 -12.58
C LEU A 277 16.39 -12.87 -12.39
N GLY A 278 16.78 -13.20 -11.19
CA GLY A 278 17.01 -14.56 -10.73
C GLY A 278 16.18 -14.82 -9.48
N LEU A 279 16.47 -15.93 -8.80
CA LEU A 279 15.79 -16.28 -7.55
C LEU A 279 15.96 -15.24 -6.44
N GLY A 280 17.02 -14.41 -6.55
CA GLY A 280 17.43 -13.55 -5.45
C GLY A 280 17.86 -14.36 -4.21
N LYS A 281 18.22 -13.64 -3.14
CA LYS A 281 18.42 -14.24 -1.83
C LYS A 281 17.28 -13.83 -0.92
N GLY A 282 16.59 -14.80 -0.32
CA GLY A 282 15.48 -14.58 0.58
C GLY A 282 15.83 -14.83 2.03
N VAL A 283 15.15 -14.15 2.93
CA VAL A 283 15.09 -14.47 4.35
C VAL A 283 13.62 -14.64 4.73
N GLY A 284 13.31 -15.69 5.49
CA GLY A 284 11.96 -16.05 5.89
C GLY A 284 11.71 -15.87 7.38
N LEU A 285 10.49 -15.49 7.72
CA LEU A 285 10.00 -15.42 9.09
C LEU A 285 8.60 -16.03 9.15
N PHE A 286 8.37 -16.96 10.08
CA PHE A 286 7.01 -17.40 10.38
C PHE A 286 6.25 -16.27 11.07
N SER A 287 5.50 -15.53 10.26
CA SER A 287 4.65 -14.41 10.69
C SER A 287 3.68 -14.05 9.57
N GLU A 288 2.57 -13.45 9.93
CA GLU A 288 1.81 -12.62 8.99
C GLU A 288 2.60 -11.33 8.71
N GLY A 289 2.27 -10.63 7.63
CA GLY A 289 2.81 -9.33 7.31
C GLY A 289 1.70 -8.46 6.78
N GLU A 290 1.51 -7.27 7.35
CA GLU A 290 0.43 -6.36 6.98
C GLU A 290 0.97 -5.03 6.48
N THR A 291 1.89 -4.42 7.23
CA THR A 291 2.40 -3.09 6.95
C THR A 291 3.91 -3.12 6.82
N VAL A 292 4.43 -2.53 5.74
CA VAL A 292 5.87 -2.45 5.45
C VAL A 292 6.31 -1.00 5.44
N TYR A 293 7.35 -0.69 6.20
CA TYR A 293 8.06 0.57 6.18
C TYR A 293 9.55 0.31 5.91
N ALA A 294 10.23 1.17 5.18
CA ALA A 294 11.69 1.10 5.06
C ALA A 294 12.33 2.48 5.14
N SER A 295 13.39 2.56 5.90
CA SER A 295 14.42 3.59 5.79
C SER A 295 15.49 3.14 4.78
N LYS A 296 16.54 3.94 4.57
CA LYS A 296 17.66 3.57 3.70
C LYS A 296 18.42 2.31 4.18
N ASP A 297 18.43 2.08 5.49
CA ASP A 297 19.23 1.05 6.13
C ASP A 297 18.44 -0.16 6.61
N ASN A 298 17.15 0.02 6.90
CA ASN A 298 16.33 -0.98 7.56
C ASN A 298 14.95 -1.09 6.90
N LEU A 299 14.42 -2.32 6.87
CA LEU A 299 13.04 -2.60 6.50
C LEU A 299 12.32 -3.16 7.73
N TYR A 300 11.13 -2.66 7.98
CA TYR A 300 10.27 -3.09 9.07
C TYR A 300 8.98 -3.68 8.53
N VAL A 301 8.58 -4.80 9.08
CA VAL A 301 7.28 -5.43 8.80
C VAL A 301 6.51 -5.51 10.10
N ALA A 302 5.32 -4.91 10.10
CA ALA A 302 4.41 -4.94 11.23
C ALA A 302 3.24 -5.88 10.97
N THR A 303 2.81 -6.58 12.01
CA THR A 303 1.63 -7.47 11.99
C THR A 303 0.83 -7.32 13.28
N THR A 304 -0.50 -7.27 13.15
CA THR A 304 -1.43 -7.21 14.27
C THR A 304 -2.28 -8.47 14.26
N PRO A 305 -1.85 -9.57 14.92
CA PRO A 305 -2.60 -10.82 14.92
C PRO A 305 -3.99 -10.63 15.51
N TRP A 306 -4.99 -11.21 14.86
CA TRP A 306 -6.39 -11.19 15.34
C TRP A 306 -6.57 -11.79 16.73
N ASN A 307 -5.78 -12.82 17.06
CA ASN A 307 -5.81 -13.50 18.34
C ASN A 307 -4.38 -13.76 18.83
N PRO A 308 -3.79 -12.87 19.65
CA PRO A 308 -2.44 -13.06 20.15
C PRO A 308 -2.36 -14.32 21.02
N ALA A 309 -1.36 -15.15 20.77
CA ALA A 309 -1.12 -16.39 21.52
C ALA A 309 -0.84 -16.17 23.02
N ASN A 310 -0.52 -14.93 23.40
CA ASN A 310 -0.31 -14.49 24.78
C ASN A 310 -1.60 -13.91 25.42
N ALA A 311 -2.72 -13.93 24.67
CA ALA A 311 -4.00 -13.61 25.25
C ALA A 311 -4.28 -14.58 26.40
N ASP A 312 -4.66 -14.08 27.56
CA ASP A 312 -5.10 -14.94 28.66
C ASP A 312 -6.25 -15.83 28.14
N PRO A 313 -6.08 -17.16 28.07
CA PRO A 313 -7.11 -18.05 27.57
C PRO A 313 -8.42 -18.01 28.39
N ASN A 314 -8.37 -17.38 29.58
CA ASN A 314 -9.52 -17.18 30.45
C ASN A 314 -10.07 -15.74 30.40
N ALA A 315 -9.39 -14.82 29.71
CA ALA A 315 -9.91 -13.47 29.52
C ALA A 315 -10.91 -13.45 28.36
N ASN A 316 -11.98 -12.68 28.54
CA ASN A 316 -12.90 -12.43 27.43
C ASN A 316 -12.12 -11.75 26.28
N PRO A 317 -12.11 -12.33 25.06
CA PRO A 317 -11.43 -11.72 23.90
C PRO A 317 -11.86 -10.28 23.62
N GLU A 318 -13.12 -9.94 23.95
CA GLU A 318 -13.67 -8.58 23.82
C GLU A 318 -13.08 -7.57 24.80
N GLN A 319 -12.34 -8.03 25.83
CA GLN A 319 -11.71 -7.18 26.84
C GLN A 319 -10.19 -7.08 26.67
N GLN A 320 -9.65 -7.70 25.62
CA GLN A 320 -8.21 -7.65 25.34
C GLN A 320 -7.89 -6.57 24.31
N GLY A 321 -6.88 -5.76 24.59
CA GLY A 321 -6.28 -4.80 23.67
C GLY A 321 -5.51 -5.50 22.55
N ARG A 322 -5.31 -4.79 21.45
CA ARG A 322 -4.50 -5.26 20.32
C ARG A 322 -3.01 -5.07 20.59
N THR A 323 -2.20 -5.91 19.99
CA THR A 323 -0.75 -5.78 20.02
C THR A 323 -0.22 -5.94 18.59
N THR A 324 0.59 -4.99 18.17
CA THR A 324 1.33 -5.08 16.90
C THR A 324 2.74 -5.53 17.17
N TYR A 325 3.17 -6.58 16.47
CA TYR A 325 4.56 -7.04 16.45
C TYR A 325 5.29 -6.41 15.28
N VAL A 326 6.51 -5.94 15.52
CA VAL A 326 7.36 -5.30 14.52
C VAL A 326 8.63 -6.12 14.35
N HIS A 327 8.95 -6.46 13.11
CA HIS A 327 10.12 -7.23 12.71
C HIS A 327 11.06 -6.35 11.90
N LYS A 328 12.32 -6.26 12.33
CA LYS A 328 13.35 -5.43 11.68
C LYS A 328 14.30 -6.30 10.85
N PHE A 329 14.55 -5.83 9.62
CA PHE A 329 15.53 -6.40 8.71
C PHE A 329 16.57 -5.33 8.36
N ASP A 330 17.86 -5.62 8.50
CA ASP A 330 18.96 -4.83 7.95
C ASP A 330 19.00 -5.06 6.43
N ILE A 331 18.94 -3.98 5.65
CA ILE A 331 18.93 -4.00 4.19
C ILE A 331 20.13 -3.27 3.54
N LYS A 332 21.16 -2.94 4.30
CA LYS A 332 22.38 -2.28 3.83
C LYS A 332 23.13 -3.12 2.81
N SER A 333 23.12 -4.43 2.96
CA SER A 333 23.75 -5.34 2.00
C SER A 333 22.95 -5.40 0.71
N ARG A 334 23.59 -5.19 -0.45
CA ARG A 334 22.94 -5.38 -1.74
C ARG A 334 22.51 -6.84 -1.99
N ASP A 335 23.23 -7.80 -1.39
CA ASP A 335 23.05 -9.22 -1.67
C ASP A 335 21.81 -9.82 -1.01
N GLN A 336 21.54 -9.47 0.26
CA GLN A 336 20.49 -10.11 1.05
C GLN A 336 20.08 -9.25 2.23
N ALA A 337 18.78 -9.17 2.51
CA ALA A 337 18.27 -8.66 3.76
C ALA A 337 18.64 -9.61 4.90
N LYS A 338 18.83 -9.07 6.10
CA LYS A 338 19.13 -9.86 7.31
C LYS A 338 18.11 -9.53 8.39
N TYR A 339 17.39 -10.52 8.88
CA TYR A 339 16.57 -10.36 10.09
C TYR A 339 17.45 -10.08 11.30
N VAL A 340 17.14 -9.02 12.07
CA VAL A 340 18.03 -8.56 13.13
C VAL A 340 17.34 -8.38 14.48
N ALA A 341 16.06 -8.03 14.53
CA ALA A 341 15.38 -7.83 15.80
C ALA A 341 13.86 -7.86 15.65
N SER A 342 13.15 -8.05 16.76
CA SER A 342 11.71 -7.90 16.85
C SER A 342 11.27 -7.25 18.15
N GLY A 343 10.09 -6.64 18.15
CA GLY A 343 9.47 -6.05 19.33
C GLY A 343 7.97 -5.93 19.18
N ALA A 344 7.33 -5.27 20.13
CA ALA A 344 5.89 -5.10 20.14
C ALA A 344 5.50 -3.71 20.62
N VAL A 345 4.38 -3.21 20.10
CA VAL A 345 3.70 -2.02 20.58
C VAL A 345 2.23 -2.32 20.85
N ARG A 346 1.64 -1.59 21.78
CA ARG A 346 0.22 -1.64 22.06
C ARG A 346 -0.57 -1.02 20.90
N GLY A 347 -1.68 -1.65 20.50
CA GLY A 347 -2.59 -1.15 19.46
C GLY A 347 -2.26 -1.67 18.05
N ALA A 348 -3.08 -1.27 17.09
CA ALA A 348 -2.94 -1.55 15.66
C ALA A 348 -2.47 -0.30 14.90
N LEU A 349 -1.74 -0.50 13.81
CA LEU A 349 -1.26 0.56 12.93
C LEU A 349 -2.30 0.86 11.84
N LEU A 350 -2.44 2.14 11.47
CA LEU A 350 -3.29 2.55 10.36
C LEU A 350 -2.69 2.17 9.00
N SER A 351 -1.40 2.48 8.81
CA SER A 351 -0.69 2.32 7.53
C SER A 351 0.83 2.42 7.74
N GLN A 352 1.60 2.39 6.66
CA GLN A 352 3.05 2.60 6.69
C GLN A 352 3.46 3.94 7.33
N TRP A 353 2.66 5.00 7.18
CA TRP A 353 2.89 6.32 7.76
C TRP A 353 2.90 6.33 9.29
N ALA A 354 2.33 5.29 9.91
CA ALA A 354 2.37 5.09 11.34
C ALA A 354 3.75 4.67 11.86
N MET A 355 4.70 4.34 10.97
CA MET A 355 6.09 4.00 11.30
C MET A 355 7.06 5.00 10.69
N SER A 356 8.14 5.32 11.42
CA SER A 356 9.23 6.16 10.92
C SER A 356 10.51 5.90 11.72
N GLU A 357 11.62 5.68 11.05
CA GLU A 357 12.94 5.59 11.70
C GLU A 357 13.58 6.97 11.78
N TYR A 358 14.06 7.34 12.94
CA TYR A 358 14.77 8.60 13.14
C TYR A 358 15.93 8.39 14.11
N GLN A 359 17.15 8.74 13.71
CA GLN A 359 18.38 8.59 14.48
C GLN A 359 18.59 7.16 15.02
N GLY A 360 18.12 6.14 14.29
CA GLY A 360 18.26 4.72 14.63
C GLY A 360 17.14 4.15 15.51
N ASP A 361 16.21 4.98 15.97
CA ASP A 361 15.03 4.55 16.74
C ASP A 361 13.80 4.49 15.83
N LEU A 362 12.95 3.48 16.01
CA LEU A 362 11.67 3.36 15.30
C LEU A 362 10.56 4.02 16.11
N ARG A 363 9.87 4.99 15.52
CA ARG A 363 8.67 5.63 16.05
C ARG A 363 7.44 4.95 15.49
N VAL A 364 6.46 4.67 16.32
CA VAL A 364 5.24 3.95 15.93
C VAL A 364 4.02 4.64 16.52
N ALA A 365 3.08 5.04 15.67
CA ALA A 365 1.75 5.52 16.08
C ALA A 365 0.72 4.39 15.95
N SER A 366 -0.08 4.18 16.98
CA SER A 366 -1.03 3.05 17.02
C SER A 366 -2.31 3.42 17.77
N THR A 367 -3.41 2.74 17.44
CA THR A 367 -4.69 2.83 18.17
C THR A 367 -5.02 1.48 18.78
N ASP A 368 -5.30 1.48 20.08
CA ASP A 368 -5.80 0.32 20.80
C ASP A 368 -7.29 0.47 21.08
N THR A 369 -8.02 -0.63 20.93
CA THR A 369 -9.45 -0.71 21.19
C THR A 369 -9.72 -2.04 21.87
N LEU A 370 -10.44 -2.04 23.01
CA LEU A 370 -10.82 -3.28 23.68
C LEU A 370 -11.96 -3.95 22.90
N GLY A 371 -11.66 -5.08 22.29
CA GLY A 371 -12.62 -5.80 21.45
C GLY A 371 -13.14 -4.92 20.31
N TRP A 372 -14.46 -4.81 20.21
CA TRP A 372 -15.18 -4.00 19.21
C TRP A 372 -15.70 -2.67 19.76
N ASP A 373 -15.48 -2.38 21.05
CA ASP A 373 -16.02 -1.19 21.71
C ASP A 373 -15.14 0.04 21.44
N SER A 374 -15.50 0.79 20.40
CA SER A 374 -14.81 2.03 20.03
C SER A 374 -14.81 3.09 21.15
N SER A 375 -15.71 2.97 22.15
CA SER A 375 -15.70 3.88 23.30
C SER A 375 -14.49 3.69 24.22
N THR A 376 -13.73 2.61 24.03
CA THR A 376 -12.50 2.29 24.77
C THR A 376 -11.23 2.67 24.00
N SER A 377 -11.35 3.18 22.76
CA SER A 377 -10.18 3.47 21.94
C SER A 377 -9.30 4.58 22.51
N GLU A 378 -8.01 4.40 22.36
CA GLU A 378 -6.98 5.35 22.74
C GLU A 378 -5.78 5.17 21.82
N SER A 379 -5.15 6.27 21.43
CA SER A 379 -4.00 6.23 20.55
C SER A 379 -2.70 6.59 21.27
N PHE A 380 -1.60 6.06 20.73
CA PHE A 380 -0.26 6.11 21.33
C PHE A 380 0.78 6.48 20.29
N VAL A 381 1.87 7.11 20.74
CA VAL A 381 3.15 7.17 20.01
C VAL A 381 4.19 6.49 20.89
N SER A 382 4.76 5.40 20.36
CA SER A 382 5.80 4.60 21.00
C SER A 382 7.13 4.75 20.28
N VAL A 383 8.23 4.67 21.00
CA VAL A 383 9.59 4.69 20.45
C VAL A 383 10.29 3.40 20.82
N LEU A 384 10.79 2.69 19.79
CA LEU A 384 11.49 1.43 19.93
C LEU A 384 12.97 1.60 19.56
N ARG A 385 13.86 1.05 20.37
CA ARG A 385 15.31 0.98 20.11
C ARG A 385 15.76 -0.45 20.04
N GLN A 386 16.61 -0.76 19.08
CA GLN A 386 17.22 -2.09 19.00
C GLN A 386 18.27 -2.28 20.11
N ASP A 387 18.15 -3.38 20.87
CA ASP A 387 19.15 -3.87 21.83
C ASP A 387 19.34 -5.38 21.59
N GLY A 388 20.44 -5.72 20.91
CA GLY A 388 20.66 -7.10 20.44
C GLY A 388 19.65 -7.50 19.37
N ASP A 389 18.88 -8.54 19.64
CA ASP A 389 17.80 -9.09 18.81
C ASP A 389 16.39 -8.63 19.23
N ASP A 390 16.32 -7.75 20.23
CA ASP A 390 15.08 -7.14 20.70
C ASP A 390 14.92 -5.69 20.23
N MET A 391 13.67 -5.31 19.88
CA MET A 391 13.24 -3.92 19.71
C MET A 391 12.56 -3.46 21.01
N MET A 392 13.34 -2.87 21.91
CA MET A 392 12.88 -2.43 23.24
C MET A 392 12.09 -1.13 23.15
N GLN A 393 10.90 -1.08 23.73
CA GLN A 393 10.18 0.18 23.90
C GLN A 393 10.88 1.04 24.95
N ILE A 394 11.47 2.17 24.53
CA ILE A 394 12.22 3.09 25.38
C ILE A 394 11.39 4.31 25.82
N GLY A 395 10.30 4.61 25.10
CA GLY A 395 9.38 5.70 25.43
C GLY A 395 8.01 5.48 24.84
N GLN A 396 7.00 6.08 25.47
CA GLN A 396 5.62 6.09 24.97
C GLN A 396 4.86 7.28 25.53
N VAL A 397 4.00 7.88 24.71
CA VAL A 397 2.95 8.79 25.14
C VAL A 397 1.62 8.24 24.65
N GLY A 398 0.60 8.32 25.50
CA GLY A 398 -0.79 7.93 25.19
C GLY A 398 -1.75 9.09 25.42
N GLY A 399 -3.04 8.80 25.45
CA GLY A 399 -4.10 9.78 25.70
C GLY A 399 -4.51 10.59 24.47
N LEU A 400 -3.99 10.23 23.27
CA LEU A 400 -4.40 10.87 22.03
C LEU A 400 -5.76 10.31 21.60
N GLY A 401 -6.74 11.21 21.35
CA GLY A 401 -8.03 10.85 20.79
C GLY A 401 -8.75 9.75 21.59
N LYS A 402 -9.04 9.97 22.88
CA LYS A 402 -9.87 9.02 23.65
C LYS A 402 -11.22 8.88 23.00
N THR A 403 -11.66 7.64 22.77
CA THR A 403 -12.85 7.24 22.01
C THR A 403 -12.77 7.51 20.49
N GLU A 404 -11.59 7.83 19.98
CA GLU A 404 -11.30 8.12 18.59
C GLU A 404 -10.28 7.13 18.03
N GLN A 405 -10.11 7.12 16.71
CA GLN A 405 -9.11 6.31 16.04
C GLN A 405 -8.22 7.21 15.17
N ILE A 406 -6.95 6.82 15.00
CA ILE A 406 -6.04 7.49 14.09
C ILE A 406 -6.58 7.41 12.67
N GLN A 407 -6.62 8.57 11.98
CA GLN A 407 -7.00 8.71 10.57
C GLN A 407 -5.81 9.12 9.69
N GLY A 408 -4.80 9.77 10.26
CA GLY A 408 -3.61 10.18 9.55
C GLY A 408 -2.41 10.33 10.50
N VAL A 409 -1.23 10.03 9.98
CA VAL A 409 0.04 10.17 10.72
C VAL A 409 1.11 10.72 9.79
N ARG A 410 1.94 11.62 10.30
CA ARG A 410 3.18 12.04 9.65
C ARG A 410 4.25 12.33 10.69
N PHE A 411 5.43 11.72 10.54
CA PHE A 411 6.61 12.09 11.30
C PHE A 411 7.50 12.98 10.44
N ILE A 412 7.94 14.12 11.00
CA ILE A 412 8.85 15.08 10.34
C ILE A 412 9.91 15.48 11.34
N GLY A 413 11.18 15.20 11.06
CA GLY A 413 12.28 15.44 12.00
C GLY A 413 11.99 14.86 13.38
N ASP A 414 12.05 15.64 14.43
CA ASP A 414 11.81 15.26 15.83
C ASP A 414 10.33 15.35 16.27
N THR A 415 9.38 15.41 15.33
CA THR A 415 7.97 15.66 15.62
C THR A 415 7.07 14.64 14.93
N GLY A 416 6.07 14.16 15.65
CA GLY A 416 4.95 13.38 15.12
C GLY A 416 3.67 14.23 15.03
N TYR A 417 2.99 14.15 13.90
CA TYR A 417 1.66 14.72 13.68
C TYR A 417 0.67 13.57 13.59
N VAL A 418 -0.31 13.56 14.50
CA VAL A 418 -1.29 12.46 14.60
C VAL A 418 -2.68 13.06 14.54
N VAL A 419 -3.45 12.64 13.57
CA VAL A 419 -4.85 13.02 13.36
C VAL A 419 -5.72 11.89 13.88
N THR A 420 -6.63 12.17 14.81
CA THR A 420 -7.63 11.22 15.28
C THR A 420 -9.02 11.76 14.97
N PHE A 421 -10.02 10.91 14.79
CA PHE A 421 -11.38 11.34 14.45
C PHE A 421 -12.45 10.43 15.03
N ARG A 422 -13.52 11.09 15.47
CA ARG A 422 -14.84 10.51 15.73
C ARG A 422 -15.97 11.48 15.31
N GLN A 423 -15.89 12.74 15.66
CA GLN A 423 -16.85 13.81 15.31
C GLN A 423 -16.16 15.16 15.03
N THR A 424 -15.11 15.49 15.77
CA THR A 424 -14.22 16.63 15.57
C THR A 424 -12.79 16.11 15.59
N ASP A 425 -11.95 16.65 14.74
CA ASP A 425 -10.58 16.18 14.52
C ASP A 425 -9.58 16.96 15.35
N PRO A 426 -8.92 16.38 16.34
CA PRO A 426 -7.68 16.95 16.84
C PRO A 426 -6.47 16.50 16.01
N LEU A 427 -5.76 17.49 15.41
CA LEU A 427 -4.38 17.31 14.99
C LEU A 427 -3.49 17.45 16.22
N TYR A 428 -2.90 16.36 16.68
CA TYR A 428 -1.93 16.37 17.78
C TYR A 428 -0.53 16.58 17.24
N THR A 429 0.25 17.40 17.95
CA THR A 429 1.69 17.55 17.77
C THR A 429 2.40 16.81 18.91
N VAL A 430 3.21 15.82 18.57
CA VAL A 430 3.96 14.99 19.53
C VAL A 430 5.44 15.28 19.39
N ASP A 431 6.05 15.83 20.42
CA ASP A 431 7.50 16.01 20.49
C ASP A 431 8.16 14.66 20.84
N VAL A 432 9.04 14.21 19.97
CA VAL A 432 9.84 12.96 20.11
C VAL A 432 11.34 13.25 20.09
N SER A 433 11.74 14.50 20.38
CA SER A 433 13.15 14.92 20.46
C SER A 433 13.92 14.20 21.56
N ASP A 434 13.26 13.91 22.70
CA ASP A 434 13.74 12.92 23.70
C ASP A 434 12.99 11.61 23.46
N PRO A 435 13.60 10.62 22.80
CA PRO A 435 12.92 9.37 22.45
C PRO A 435 12.47 8.56 23.67
N THR A 436 13.02 8.86 24.87
CA THR A 436 12.63 8.20 26.13
C THR A 436 11.45 8.86 26.83
N LYS A 437 11.06 10.08 26.38
CA LYS A 437 9.99 10.89 26.98
C LYS A 437 9.16 11.60 25.92
N PRO A 438 8.57 10.89 24.96
CA PRO A 438 7.68 11.51 23.99
C PRO A 438 6.54 12.23 24.70
N ALA A 439 6.12 13.40 24.19
CA ALA A 439 5.12 14.23 24.84
C ALA A 439 4.18 14.88 23.82
N VAL A 440 2.88 14.92 24.12
CA VAL A 440 1.93 15.78 23.37
C VAL A 440 2.19 17.22 23.78
N VAL A 441 2.57 18.06 22.80
CA VAL A 441 2.92 19.47 23.03
C VAL A 441 1.91 20.43 22.42
N GLY A 442 1.11 20.00 21.45
CA GLY A 442 0.07 20.81 20.82
C GLY A 442 -1.14 19.99 20.39
N GLU A 443 -2.27 20.67 20.30
CA GLU A 443 -3.54 20.11 19.84
C GLU A 443 -4.31 21.19 19.07
N LEU A 444 -4.80 20.87 17.87
CA LEU A 444 -5.66 21.73 17.05
C LEU A 444 -6.96 20.99 16.74
N LYS A 445 -8.10 21.51 17.20
CA LYS A 445 -9.43 20.93 16.91
C LYS A 445 -10.09 21.65 15.74
N ILE A 446 -10.44 20.90 14.71
CA ILE A 446 -11.12 21.38 13.51
C ILE A 446 -12.25 20.42 13.11
N PRO A 447 -13.29 20.88 12.39
CA PRO A 447 -14.28 19.98 11.79
C PRO A 447 -13.69 19.19 10.62
N GLY A 448 -14.11 17.93 10.45
CA GLY A 448 -13.57 17.03 9.43
C GLY A 448 -12.26 16.41 9.87
N PHE A 449 -11.53 15.74 8.96
CA PHE A 449 -10.24 15.13 9.26
C PHE A 449 -9.33 15.05 8.03
N SER A 450 -8.01 15.01 8.27
CA SER A 450 -6.99 14.75 7.25
C SER A 450 -6.53 13.29 7.33
N ALA A 451 -6.75 12.53 6.27
CA ALA A 451 -6.28 11.14 6.15
C ALA A 451 -4.83 11.08 5.66
N TYR A 452 -4.41 12.03 4.85
CA TYR A 452 -3.05 12.16 4.35
C TYR A 452 -2.47 13.53 4.71
N LEU A 453 -1.22 13.55 5.17
CA LEU A 453 -0.47 14.75 5.55
C LEU A 453 0.82 14.84 4.73
N HIS A 454 1.03 15.95 4.02
CA HIS A 454 2.21 16.18 3.19
C HIS A 454 2.93 17.47 3.61
N PRO A 455 4.25 17.45 3.92
CA PRO A 455 5.01 18.66 4.17
C PRO A 455 5.17 19.46 2.86
N VAL A 456 4.83 20.75 2.88
CA VAL A 456 4.84 21.62 1.69
C VAL A 456 5.74 22.84 1.85
N GLY A 457 6.64 22.81 2.82
CA GLY A 457 7.59 23.87 3.13
C GLY A 457 7.96 23.86 4.61
N GLU A 458 8.85 24.75 5.02
CA GLU A 458 9.28 24.83 6.42
C GLU A 458 8.10 25.19 7.32
N GLY A 459 7.77 24.31 8.25
CA GLY A 459 6.66 24.48 9.20
C GLY A 459 5.27 24.45 8.56
N LEU A 460 5.12 23.98 7.32
CA LEU A 460 3.84 23.88 6.64
C LEU A 460 3.50 22.44 6.27
N ILE A 461 2.25 22.05 6.53
CA ILE A 461 1.69 20.72 6.17
C ILE A 461 0.40 20.92 5.40
N LEU A 462 0.27 20.24 4.26
CA LEU A 462 -0.99 20.11 3.52
C LEU A 462 -1.68 18.83 3.93
N GLY A 463 -2.94 18.94 4.39
CA GLY A 463 -3.77 17.79 4.72
C GLY A 463 -4.82 17.55 3.65
N VAL A 464 -4.98 16.28 3.23
CA VAL A 464 -6.07 15.84 2.36
C VAL A 464 -6.96 14.90 3.14
N GLY A 465 -8.27 15.15 3.12
CA GLY A 465 -9.19 14.37 3.93
C GLY A 465 -10.65 14.67 3.62
N ARG A 466 -11.47 14.57 4.64
CA ARG A 466 -12.91 14.84 4.55
C ARG A 466 -13.31 16.01 5.43
N ASP A 467 -14.10 16.90 4.86
CA ASP A 467 -14.75 17.98 5.62
C ASP A 467 -15.96 17.46 6.37
N GLY A 468 -16.34 18.14 7.43
CA GLY A 468 -17.48 17.76 8.24
C GLY A 468 -18.06 18.91 9.03
N THR A 469 -19.25 18.70 9.58
CA THR A 469 -19.91 19.60 10.54
C THR A 469 -19.36 19.34 11.95
N LEU A 470 -19.69 20.25 12.88
CA LEU A 470 -19.37 20.06 14.31
C LEU A 470 -20.07 18.84 14.92
N GLU A 471 -21.15 18.36 14.29
CA GLU A 471 -21.90 17.17 14.66
C GLU A 471 -21.30 15.87 14.05
N GLY A 472 -20.22 16.00 13.24
CA GLY A 472 -19.49 14.88 12.64
C GLY A 472 -20.08 14.35 11.33
N GLN A 473 -20.96 15.11 10.67
CA GLN A 473 -21.48 14.74 9.34
C GLN A 473 -20.47 15.15 8.28
N VAL A 474 -20.10 14.22 7.40
CA VAL A 474 -19.22 14.49 6.26
C VAL A 474 -19.94 15.37 5.23
N THR A 475 -19.25 16.36 4.69
CA THR A 475 -19.82 17.37 3.77
C THR A 475 -19.09 17.44 2.43
N GLY A 476 -17.91 16.84 2.30
CA GLY A 476 -17.14 16.83 1.06
C GLY A 476 -15.69 16.40 1.28
N MET A 477 -14.90 16.50 0.23
CA MET A 477 -13.45 16.37 0.30
C MET A 477 -12.84 17.70 0.77
N GLN A 478 -11.82 17.63 1.62
CA GLN A 478 -11.16 18.78 2.22
C GLN A 478 -9.67 18.76 1.87
N ILE A 479 -9.15 19.95 1.54
CA ILE A 479 -7.72 20.24 1.51
C ILE A 479 -7.46 21.37 2.52
N SER A 480 -6.51 21.17 3.45
CA SER A 480 -6.21 22.10 4.53
C SER A 480 -4.73 22.40 4.59
N LEU A 481 -4.37 23.67 4.75
CA LEU A 481 -2.99 24.10 4.98
C LEU A 481 -2.81 24.42 6.46
N PHE A 482 -1.85 23.74 7.10
CA PHE A 482 -1.51 23.92 8.51
C PHE A 482 -0.16 24.61 8.68
N ASP A 483 -0.09 25.58 9.59
CA ASP A 483 1.17 26.13 10.13
C ASP A 483 1.49 25.37 11.42
N VAL A 484 2.56 24.63 11.40
CA VAL A 484 3.07 23.82 12.52
C VAL A 484 4.46 24.29 12.99
N SER A 485 4.87 25.49 12.59
CA SER A 485 6.14 26.11 12.99
C SER A 485 6.26 26.28 14.50
N ASP A 486 5.13 26.57 15.18
CA ASP A 486 5.01 26.46 16.63
C ASP A 486 4.33 25.15 17.01
N LYS A 487 5.14 24.16 17.41
CA LYS A 487 4.65 22.83 17.80
C LYS A 487 3.58 22.85 18.90
N ALA A 488 3.61 23.86 19.79
CA ALA A 488 2.67 23.99 20.90
C ALA A 488 1.35 24.64 20.48
N SER A 489 1.31 25.29 19.32
CA SER A 489 0.14 26.04 18.85
C SER A 489 -0.06 25.90 17.34
N PRO A 490 -0.28 24.66 16.82
CA PRO A 490 -0.55 24.43 15.41
C PRO A 490 -1.83 25.18 14.98
N LYS A 491 -1.87 25.63 13.72
CA LYS A 491 -2.99 26.43 13.19
C LYS A 491 -3.39 25.91 11.82
N GLN A 492 -4.69 25.86 11.54
CA GLN A 492 -5.19 25.78 10.19
C GLN A 492 -5.20 27.19 9.58
N LEU A 493 -4.35 27.44 8.57
CA LEU A 493 -4.30 28.71 7.88
C LEU A 493 -5.43 28.85 6.87
N HIS A 494 -5.57 27.82 6.04
CA HIS A 494 -6.53 27.80 4.95
C HIS A 494 -7.19 26.42 4.81
N LYS A 495 -8.42 26.42 4.31
CA LYS A 495 -9.18 25.21 3.98
C LYS A 495 -10.00 25.46 2.72
N THR A 496 -10.06 24.45 1.84
CA THR A 496 -11.02 24.42 0.73
C THR A 496 -11.76 23.08 0.75
N THR A 497 -13.06 23.10 0.38
CA THR A 497 -13.93 21.93 0.32
C THR A 497 -14.41 21.75 -1.11
N ILE A 498 -14.41 20.51 -1.62
CA ILE A 498 -14.76 20.17 -2.99
C ILE A 498 -15.67 18.96 -3.01
N GLY A 499 -16.60 18.94 -3.98
CA GLY A 499 -17.58 17.88 -4.10
C GLY A 499 -18.65 17.96 -3.01
N ASN A 500 -19.19 16.79 -2.65
CA ASN A 500 -20.25 16.61 -1.66
C ASN A 500 -19.89 15.49 -0.68
N ASP A 501 -20.84 15.08 0.16
CA ASP A 501 -20.70 14.01 1.16
C ASP A 501 -20.31 12.63 0.57
N TRP A 502 -20.53 12.42 -0.73
CA TRP A 502 -20.11 11.24 -1.50
C TRP A 502 -18.73 11.40 -2.16
N GLY A 503 -18.06 12.54 -1.93
CA GLY A 503 -16.74 12.81 -2.49
C GLY A 503 -15.71 11.75 -2.06
N TRP A 504 -14.84 11.34 -3.00
CA TRP A 504 -13.81 10.35 -2.77
C TRP A 504 -12.52 10.69 -3.53
N SER A 505 -11.39 10.19 -3.02
CA SER A 505 -10.07 10.30 -3.65
C SER A 505 -9.20 9.10 -3.32
N GLU A 506 -8.47 8.59 -4.31
CA GLU A 506 -7.44 7.57 -4.10
C GLU A 506 -6.32 8.07 -3.16
N ALA A 507 -6.06 9.39 -3.13
CA ALA A 507 -5.06 10.01 -2.25
C ALA A 507 -5.34 9.88 -0.74
N LEU A 508 -6.57 9.47 -0.34
CA LEU A 508 -6.90 9.21 1.06
C LEU A 508 -6.20 7.96 1.64
N PHE A 509 -5.84 7.00 0.77
CA PHE A 509 -5.23 5.73 1.20
C PHE A 509 -4.03 5.30 0.35
N ASP A 510 -3.85 5.85 -0.86
CA ASP A 510 -2.64 5.69 -1.67
C ASP A 510 -2.00 7.06 -1.94
N HIS A 511 -0.98 7.37 -1.15
CA HIS A 511 -0.25 8.65 -1.24
C HIS A 511 0.38 8.90 -2.62
N LYS A 512 0.61 7.87 -3.43
CA LYS A 512 1.15 8.00 -4.79
C LYS A 512 0.17 8.68 -5.76
N ALA A 513 -1.12 8.72 -5.40
CA ALA A 513 -2.12 9.48 -6.13
C ALA A 513 -2.07 11.00 -5.86
N PHE A 514 -1.33 11.43 -4.82
CA PHE A 514 -1.11 12.82 -4.48
C PHE A 514 0.19 13.31 -5.12
N LEU A 515 0.12 14.41 -5.88
CA LEU A 515 1.28 15.11 -6.42
C LEU A 515 1.48 16.45 -5.71
N TRP A 516 2.69 16.73 -5.23
CA TRP A 516 3.16 18.05 -4.82
C TRP A 516 4.32 18.48 -5.70
N TRP A 517 4.22 19.67 -6.32
CA TRP A 517 5.26 20.28 -7.13
C TRP A 517 5.73 21.57 -6.49
N ALA A 518 6.76 21.48 -5.66
CA ALA A 518 7.26 22.56 -4.81
C ALA A 518 7.68 23.83 -5.59
N LYS A 519 8.19 23.65 -6.83
CA LYS A 519 8.68 24.78 -7.65
C LYS A 519 7.62 25.82 -7.97
N THR A 520 6.36 25.41 -8.10
CA THR A 520 5.25 26.31 -8.40
C THR A 520 4.18 26.34 -7.32
N GLY A 521 4.34 25.57 -6.24
CA GLY A 521 3.30 25.42 -5.23
C GLY A 521 2.05 24.69 -5.73
N MET A 522 2.18 23.87 -6.79
CA MET A 522 1.07 23.13 -7.38
C MET A 522 0.86 21.78 -6.70
N THR A 523 -0.37 21.46 -6.33
CA THR A 523 -0.77 20.10 -5.96
C THR A 523 -1.83 19.57 -6.91
N MET A 524 -1.76 18.27 -7.23
CA MET A 524 -2.76 17.56 -8.05
C MET A 524 -3.32 16.40 -7.25
N ILE A 525 -4.64 16.26 -7.28
CA ILE A 525 -5.37 15.21 -6.55
C ILE A 525 -6.47 14.65 -7.44
N PRO A 526 -6.56 13.32 -7.65
CA PRO A 526 -7.72 12.73 -8.29
C PRO A 526 -8.93 12.83 -7.35
N LEU A 527 -10.04 13.32 -7.85
CA LEU A 527 -11.28 13.47 -7.10
C LEU A 527 -12.45 12.93 -7.90
N GLU A 528 -13.41 12.34 -7.20
CA GLU A 528 -14.70 11.94 -7.77
C GLU A 528 -15.83 12.16 -6.75
N TRP A 529 -17.03 12.49 -7.27
CA TRP A 529 -18.26 12.51 -6.49
C TRP A 529 -19.47 12.29 -7.40
N SER A 530 -20.58 11.86 -6.81
CA SER A 530 -21.86 11.74 -7.51
C SER A 530 -22.80 12.86 -7.09
N ASN A 531 -23.53 13.40 -8.04
CA ASN A 531 -24.67 14.29 -7.80
C ASN A 531 -25.95 13.55 -8.13
N TYR A 532 -26.95 13.66 -7.25
CA TYR A 532 -28.29 13.14 -7.50
C TYR A 532 -29.25 14.27 -7.84
N ASP A 533 -29.86 14.19 -9.03
CA ASP A 533 -30.91 15.13 -9.42
C ASP A 533 -32.27 14.56 -9.03
N GLU A 534 -32.93 15.19 -8.04
CA GLU A 534 -34.26 14.78 -7.57
C GLU A 534 -35.35 14.94 -8.64
N GLN A 535 -35.18 15.79 -9.65
CA GLN A 535 -36.20 16.04 -10.67
C GLN A 535 -36.18 14.98 -11.78
N THR A 536 -34.98 14.54 -12.16
CA THR A 536 -34.79 13.50 -13.19
C THR A 536 -34.64 12.10 -12.59
N SER A 537 -34.36 11.99 -11.30
CA SER A 537 -33.97 10.76 -10.59
C SER A 537 -32.70 10.14 -11.17
N GLU A 538 -31.80 10.97 -11.71
CA GLU A 538 -30.56 10.54 -12.32
C GLU A 538 -29.35 10.87 -11.43
N TYR A 539 -28.32 10.00 -11.48
CA TYR A 539 -27.01 10.27 -10.92
C TYR A 539 -26.07 10.76 -12.00
N THR A 540 -25.39 11.86 -11.76
CA THR A 540 -24.25 12.31 -12.56
C THR A 540 -22.97 12.13 -11.78
N TRP A 541 -21.90 11.70 -12.45
CA TRP A 541 -20.59 11.52 -11.86
C TRP A 541 -19.66 12.61 -12.37
N GLU A 542 -19.06 13.31 -11.41
CA GLU A 542 -17.98 14.25 -11.65
C GLU A 542 -16.70 13.56 -11.22
N GLN A 543 -15.69 13.53 -12.08
CA GLN A 543 -14.38 12.97 -11.76
C GLN A 543 -13.29 13.57 -12.64
N GLY A 544 -12.12 13.80 -12.03
CA GLY A 544 -10.99 14.40 -12.71
C GLY A 544 -9.75 14.47 -11.83
N ALA A 545 -8.65 14.97 -12.38
CA ALA A 545 -7.50 15.41 -11.61
C ALA A 545 -7.59 16.91 -11.38
N PHE A 546 -7.74 17.32 -10.13
CA PHE A 546 -7.91 18.72 -9.75
C PHE A 546 -6.57 19.30 -9.31
N GLY A 547 -6.20 20.44 -9.90
CA GLY A 547 -4.99 21.16 -9.57
C GLY A 547 -5.26 22.40 -8.71
N PHE A 548 -4.45 22.54 -7.66
CA PHE A 548 -4.53 23.69 -6.74
C PHE A 548 -3.17 24.33 -6.62
N HIS A 549 -3.15 25.65 -6.62
CA HIS A 549 -2.02 26.44 -6.16
C HIS A 549 -2.13 26.62 -4.65
N VAL A 550 -1.06 26.30 -3.94
CA VAL A 550 -1.00 26.39 -2.47
C VAL A 550 0.08 27.38 -2.08
N ASP A 551 -0.32 28.42 -1.38
CA ASP A 551 0.56 29.46 -0.83
C ASP A 551 0.17 29.79 0.60
N LYS A 552 1.14 30.21 1.41
CA LYS A 552 0.90 30.54 2.83
C LYS A 552 0.00 31.77 3.01
N GLU A 553 0.12 32.77 2.13
CA GLU A 553 -0.61 34.04 2.21
C GLU A 553 -1.91 33.99 1.42
N ASP A 554 -1.84 33.48 0.17
CA ASP A 554 -2.97 33.45 -0.76
C ASP A 554 -3.87 32.21 -0.55
N GLY A 555 -3.41 31.20 0.17
CA GLY A 555 -4.17 30.01 0.52
C GLY A 555 -4.19 28.93 -0.54
N ILE A 556 -5.31 28.20 -0.64
CA ILE A 556 -5.50 27.06 -1.54
C ILE A 556 -6.47 27.50 -2.64
N GLN A 557 -5.97 27.67 -3.85
CA GLN A 557 -6.72 28.17 -4.99
C GLN A 557 -6.85 27.11 -6.06
N LEU A 558 -8.07 26.79 -6.48
CA LEU A 558 -8.31 25.88 -7.61
C LEU A 558 -7.79 26.53 -8.91
N VAL A 559 -6.87 25.85 -9.57
CA VAL A 559 -6.34 26.25 -10.90
C VAL A 559 -7.23 25.73 -12.01
N GLY A 560 -7.66 24.47 -11.89
CA GLY A 560 -8.50 23.82 -12.89
C GLY A 560 -8.65 22.33 -12.65
N GLU A 561 -9.25 21.68 -13.64
CA GLU A 561 -9.54 20.25 -13.67
C GLU A 561 -9.06 19.66 -14.99
N ILE A 562 -8.50 18.46 -14.93
CA ILE A 562 -8.14 17.66 -16.10
C ILE A 562 -9.07 16.45 -16.15
N GLN A 563 -9.76 16.26 -17.27
CA GLN A 563 -10.55 15.07 -17.57
C GLN A 563 -9.95 14.35 -18.77
N HIS A 564 -10.10 13.02 -18.83
CA HIS A 564 -9.72 12.22 -20.00
C HIS A 564 -10.91 12.05 -20.96
N PRO A 565 -10.63 11.82 -22.26
CA PRO A 565 -11.68 11.54 -23.24
C PRO A 565 -12.53 10.35 -22.81
N GLN A 566 -13.84 10.48 -22.92
CA GLN A 566 -14.74 9.36 -22.66
C GLN A 566 -14.68 8.36 -23.82
N PRO A 567 -14.52 7.07 -23.56
CA PRO A 567 -14.62 6.05 -24.60
C PRO A 567 -16.01 6.05 -25.24
N GLU A 568 -16.07 5.83 -26.54
CA GLU A 568 -17.35 5.60 -27.17
C GLU A 568 -18.01 4.35 -26.57
N PRO A 569 -19.32 4.41 -26.20
CA PRO A 569 -20.00 3.23 -25.69
C PRO A 569 -19.99 2.14 -26.75
N ALA A 570 -19.76 0.90 -26.33
CA ALA A 570 -19.87 -0.24 -27.25
C ALA A 570 -21.28 -0.26 -27.87
N PRO A 571 -21.41 -0.55 -29.18
CA PRO A 571 -22.71 -0.63 -29.83
C PRO A 571 -23.57 -1.70 -29.12
N CYS A 572 -24.86 -1.37 -28.95
CA CYS A 572 -25.82 -2.30 -28.35
C CYS A 572 -25.91 -3.59 -29.19
N VAL A 573 -25.70 -4.74 -28.55
CA VAL A 573 -25.87 -6.05 -29.18
C VAL A 573 -27.35 -6.48 -29.08
N ASP A 574 -28.03 -6.08 -28.00
CA ASP A 574 -29.47 -6.21 -27.77
C ASP A 574 -29.98 -5.10 -26.81
N GLU A 575 -31.30 -5.08 -26.48
CA GLU A 575 -31.88 -4.06 -25.59
C GLU A 575 -31.34 -4.07 -24.15
N TRP A 576 -30.60 -5.11 -23.75
CA TRP A 576 -30.07 -5.32 -22.40
C TRP A 576 -28.55 -5.23 -22.34
N GLU A 577 -27.87 -5.36 -23.48
CA GLU A 577 -26.41 -5.31 -23.60
C GLU A 577 -25.96 -4.03 -24.32
N CYS A 578 -26.46 -2.88 -23.90
CA CYS A 578 -25.90 -1.60 -24.33
C CYS A 578 -24.65 -1.30 -23.51
N GLY A 579 -23.55 -0.98 -24.18
CA GLY A 579 -22.36 -0.47 -23.52
C GLY A 579 -22.68 0.86 -22.82
N TYR A 580 -22.38 0.96 -21.55
CA TYR A 580 -22.50 2.22 -20.81
C TYR A 580 -21.29 3.10 -21.14
N SER A 581 -21.54 4.39 -21.39
CA SER A 581 -20.46 5.37 -21.33
C SER A 581 -19.97 5.47 -19.90
N TRP A 582 -18.67 5.32 -19.69
CA TRP A 582 -18.04 5.48 -18.39
C TRP A 582 -16.91 6.50 -18.49
N THR A 583 -16.72 7.28 -17.45
CA THR A 583 -15.63 8.25 -17.39
C THR A 583 -14.39 7.56 -16.85
N PRO A 584 -13.25 7.67 -17.57
CA PRO A 584 -12.02 7.03 -17.10
C PRO A 584 -11.53 7.60 -15.77
N VAL A 585 -11.30 6.74 -14.79
CA VAL A 585 -10.79 7.16 -13.47
C VAL A 585 -9.33 7.59 -13.61
N LEU A 586 -9.04 8.83 -13.20
CA LEU A 586 -7.68 9.33 -13.14
C LEU A 586 -7.04 8.87 -11.84
N ARG A 587 -5.85 8.26 -11.94
CA ARG A 587 -5.19 7.61 -10.82
C ARG A 587 -3.90 8.28 -10.39
N ARG A 588 -3.13 8.81 -11.35
CA ARG A 588 -1.82 9.42 -11.07
C ARG A 588 -1.65 10.71 -11.85
N SER A 589 -0.84 11.58 -11.25
CA SER A 589 -0.33 12.79 -11.90
C SER A 589 1.17 12.87 -11.73
N LEU A 590 1.90 13.36 -12.73
CA LEU A 590 3.33 13.60 -12.67
C LEU A 590 3.69 14.85 -13.50
N VAL A 591 4.80 15.50 -13.17
CA VAL A 591 5.30 16.69 -13.87
C VAL A 591 6.58 16.35 -14.59
N ILE A 592 6.72 16.79 -15.85
CA ILE A 592 7.99 16.82 -16.59
C ILE A 592 8.09 18.20 -17.26
N GLY A 593 9.07 18.99 -16.87
CA GLY A 593 9.24 20.37 -17.32
C GLY A 593 8.02 21.24 -17.03
N ASP A 594 7.43 21.80 -18.07
CA ASP A 594 6.24 22.68 -17.99
C ASP A 594 4.92 21.94 -18.25
N LEU A 595 4.95 20.61 -18.28
CA LEU A 595 3.77 19.77 -18.50
C LEU A 595 3.43 18.95 -17.25
N VAL A 596 2.13 18.85 -16.98
CA VAL A 596 1.57 17.85 -16.07
C VAL A 596 0.93 16.74 -16.88
N TYR A 597 1.26 15.50 -16.52
CA TYR A 597 0.72 14.29 -17.13
C TYR A 597 -0.24 13.64 -16.15
N THR A 598 -1.41 13.28 -16.62
CA THR A 598 -2.39 12.52 -15.85
C THR A 598 -2.62 11.16 -16.48
N LEU A 599 -2.72 10.11 -15.66
CA LEU A 599 -2.87 8.72 -16.07
C LEU A 599 -4.26 8.19 -15.73
N SER A 600 -4.91 7.58 -16.72
CA SER A 600 -6.04 6.65 -16.52
C SER A 600 -5.72 5.31 -17.21
N ASP A 601 -6.61 4.34 -17.04
CA ASP A 601 -6.49 3.03 -17.71
C ASP A 601 -6.41 3.12 -19.24
N ILE A 602 -7.03 4.14 -19.85
CA ILE A 602 -7.13 4.27 -21.32
C ILE A 602 -6.06 5.15 -21.94
N GLY A 603 -5.24 5.84 -21.17
CA GLY A 603 -4.23 6.71 -21.73
C GLY A 603 -3.60 7.70 -20.78
N LEU A 604 -2.72 8.51 -21.37
CA LEU A 604 -1.97 9.56 -20.70
C LEU A 604 -2.30 10.91 -21.36
N LYS A 605 -2.67 11.91 -20.54
CA LYS A 605 -2.94 13.26 -21.01
C LYS A 605 -1.87 14.22 -20.51
N ALA A 606 -1.24 14.95 -21.42
CA ALA A 606 -0.37 16.06 -21.11
C ALA A 606 -1.14 17.38 -21.15
N SER A 607 -1.01 18.18 -20.10
CA SER A 607 -1.60 19.51 -19.96
C SER A 607 -0.52 20.51 -19.54
N ALA A 608 -0.72 21.80 -19.83
CA ALA A 608 0.21 22.82 -19.35
C ALA A 608 0.18 22.91 -17.83
N LEU A 609 1.34 22.91 -17.18
CA LEU A 609 1.41 23.01 -15.72
C LEU A 609 0.85 24.33 -15.17
N ALA A 610 0.94 25.42 -15.95
CA ALA A 610 0.56 26.76 -15.49
C ALA A 610 -0.95 26.97 -15.34
N ASP A 611 -1.78 26.38 -16.24
CA ASP A 611 -3.23 26.62 -16.33
C ASP A 611 -4.04 25.35 -16.56
N LEU A 612 -3.40 24.19 -16.57
CA LEU A 612 -3.95 22.87 -16.84
C LEU A 612 -4.62 22.72 -18.23
N GLY A 613 -4.32 23.67 -19.14
CA GLY A 613 -4.83 23.66 -20.51
C GLY A 613 -4.32 22.45 -21.31
N ASP A 614 -5.23 21.82 -22.05
CA ASP A 614 -4.95 20.61 -22.86
C ASP A 614 -3.83 20.82 -23.87
N LYS A 615 -2.92 19.87 -23.96
CA LYS A 615 -1.80 19.85 -24.93
C LYS A 615 -1.83 18.61 -25.82
N HIS A 616 -1.71 17.42 -25.22
CA HIS A 616 -1.62 16.17 -25.98
C HIS A 616 -2.39 15.05 -25.27
N TRP A 617 -2.92 14.15 -26.06
CA TRP A 617 -3.53 12.90 -25.63
C TRP A 617 -2.75 11.72 -26.22
N VAL A 618 -2.32 10.80 -25.38
CA VAL A 618 -1.68 9.54 -25.78
C VAL A 618 -2.61 8.41 -25.40
N GLU A 619 -3.32 7.86 -26.39
CA GLU A 619 -4.24 6.75 -26.19
C GLU A 619 -3.49 5.44 -26.05
N PHE A 620 -3.90 4.61 -25.09
CA PHE A 620 -3.40 3.25 -24.95
C PHE A 620 -4.22 2.28 -25.80
N PRO A 621 -3.59 1.44 -26.64
CA PRO A 621 -4.29 0.49 -27.50
C PRO A 621 -5.01 -0.58 -26.69
N GLN A 622 -6.20 -0.98 -27.19
CA GLN A 622 -7.03 -2.03 -26.63
C GLN A 622 -6.35 -3.40 -26.68
#